data_9a9474e6b3a8f3c7c70fa2af684bbbdc
#
_entry.id   9a9474e6b3a8f3c7c70fa2af684bbbdc
#
_cell.length_a   1.000
_cell.length_b   1.000
_cell.length_c   1.000
_cell.angle_alpha   90.00
_cell.angle_beta   90.00
_cell.angle_gamma   90.00
#
_symmetry.space_group_name_H-M   'P 1'
#
loop_
_entity.id
_entity.type
_entity.pdbx_description
1 polymer ?
#
loop_
_entity_poly.entity_id
_entity_poly.type
_entity_poly.pdbx_seq_one_letter_code
_entity_poly.pdbx_strand_id
1 'polypeptide(L)'
;MPQRHTTSELFLVLVASLCCLVVGARADSAKGPSASQARKALTRIKQLELKSSAVRVKSVTSTGASTADVATDLRLVFKFQTGAEGRWGVSEVRTGQDRWEGIDLIAEALHANIAADCNAPDPPLKGKLAVDPSVRRARCLLGSLFGIDVPSDSVRIQEVDPMPVPLASQPSATVVAWIRVDARMTNAQGGWEVTEIRTGNRDWIRLDSVTAALDDQKRRRAREELDLIATALEKFRSERGFYVVADKQAVAIDYLSPRYLQRVIRVDPWHQPYGYLGERDRFTLRSSGPDGKPDTTDDILVSSR
;
A
#
# COMPACT_ATOMS: atom_id res chain seq x y z
N MET A 1 -14.99 -87.69 27.90
CA MET A 1 -13.78 -86.82 27.82
C MET A 1 -13.78 -86.19 26.47
N PRO A 2 -14.06 -84.94 26.34
CA PRO A 2 -13.84 -84.21 25.10
C PRO A 2 -12.67 -83.26 25.23
N GLN A 3 -11.84 -83.24 24.18
CA GLN A 3 -10.68 -82.40 24.00
C GLN A 3 -11.08 -80.96 23.67
N ARG A 4 -10.46 -80.01 24.38
CA ARG A 4 -10.45 -78.58 24.05
C ARG A 4 -9.36 -78.32 23.01
N HIS A 5 -9.70 -77.84 21.86
CA HIS A 5 -8.75 -77.27 20.93
C HIS A 5 -9.04 -75.74 20.76
N THR A 6 -8.24 -74.97 21.34
CA THR A 6 -7.39 -73.89 20.92
C THR A 6 -8.01 -72.91 19.91
N THR A 7 -8.60 -71.85 20.49
CA THR A 7 -8.99 -70.62 19.80
C THR A 7 -7.88 -69.55 19.81
N SER A 8 -6.58 -69.96 19.99
CA SER A 8 -5.48 -69.01 20.19
C SER A 8 -4.67 -68.71 18.94
N GLU A 9 -4.79 -69.49 17.87
CA GLU A 9 -3.96 -69.25 16.66
C GLU A 9 -4.62 -68.35 15.60
N LEU A 10 -5.91 -68.13 15.64
CA LEU A 10 -6.59 -67.26 14.66
C LEU A 10 -6.47 -65.77 15.01
N PHE A 11 -6.10 -65.45 16.25
CA PHE A 11 -5.97 -64.07 16.70
C PHE A 11 -4.60 -63.46 16.36
N LEU A 12 -3.57 -64.28 16.18
CA LEU A 12 -2.21 -63.81 15.89
C LEU A 12 -2.01 -63.47 14.41
N VAL A 13 -2.76 -64.07 13.49
CA VAL A 13 -2.66 -63.79 12.05
C VAL A 13 -3.43 -62.52 11.66
N LEU A 14 -4.48 -62.14 12.40
CA LEU A 14 -5.27 -60.94 12.14
C LEU A 14 -4.57 -59.66 12.65
N VAL A 15 -3.75 -59.74 13.71
CA VAL A 15 -3.01 -58.61 14.26
C VAL A 15 -1.76 -58.30 13.41
N ALA A 16 -1.15 -59.34 12.80
CA ALA A 16 0.00 -59.15 11.90
C ALA A 16 -0.39 -58.52 10.53
N SER A 17 -1.64 -58.76 10.07
CA SER A 17 -2.14 -58.16 8.81
C SER A 17 -2.61 -56.71 8.96
N LEU A 18 -2.93 -56.27 10.20
CA LEU A 18 -3.37 -54.88 10.46
C LEU A 18 -2.20 -53.95 10.72
N CYS A 19 -1.01 -54.44 11.06
CA CYS A 19 0.21 -53.65 11.24
C CYS A 19 0.93 -53.28 9.92
N CYS A 20 0.60 -53.96 8.81
CA CYS A 20 1.22 -53.65 7.50
C CYS A 20 0.45 -52.62 6.64
N LEU A 21 -0.74 -52.15 7.12
CA LEU A 21 -1.54 -51.13 6.40
C LEU A 21 -1.36 -49.71 6.92
N VAL A 22 -0.48 -49.49 7.89
CA VAL A 22 -0.18 -48.14 8.44
C VAL A 22 1.21 -47.64 8.01
N VAL A 23 1.80 -48.17 6.97
CA VAL A 23 3.05 -47.64 6.42
C VAL A 23 2.80 -47.23 4.98
N GLY A 24 2.27 -46.03 4.83
CA GLY A 24 2.10 -45.45 3.48
C GLY A 24 1.43 -44.09 3.44
N ALA A 25 1.16 -43.46 4.58
CA ALA A 25 1.01 -42.03 4.57
C ALA A 25 2.40 -41.46 4.28
N ARG A 26 2.78 -41.41 2.99
CA ARG A 26 3.76 -40.45 2.53
C ARG A 26 3.28 -39.12 3.09
N ALA A 27 3.99 -38.60 4.08
CA ALA A 27 3.98 -37.19 4.33
C ALA A 27 4.36 -36.60 2.99
N ASP A 28 3.37 -36.22 2.18
CA ASP A 28 3.60 -35.24 1.11
C ASP A 28 4.26 -34.08 1.83
N SER A 29 5.57 -33.99 1.67
CA SER A 29 6.33 -32.85 2.14
C SER A 29 5.64 -31.67 1.50
N ALA A 30 4.88 -30.91 2.31
CA ALA A 30 4.04 -29.83 1.84
C ALA A 30 4.93 -28.89 1.04
N LYS A 31 4.75 -28.97 -0.26
CA LYS A 31 5.57 -28.24 -1.22
C LYS A 31 5.10 -26.79 -1.15
N GLY A 32 6.00 -25.90 -0.74
CA GLY A 32 5.72 -24.46 -0.76
C GLY A 32 5.24 -24.00 -2.15
N PRO A 33 4.80 -22.77 -2.29
CA PRO A 33 4.37 -22.24 -3.57
C PRO A 33 5.51 -22.30 -4.60
N SER A 34 5.21 -22.62 -5.84
CA SER A 34 6.14 -22.38 -6.92
C SER A 34 6.39 -20.85 -7.07
N ALA A 35 7.51 -20.47 -7.69
CA ALA A 35 7.79 -19.05 -7.96
C ALA A 35 6.67 -18.35 -8.74
N SER A 36 5.97 -19.07 -9.63
CA SER A 36 4.80 -18.57 -10.37
C SER A 36 3.60 -18.33 -9.46
N GLN A 37 3.30 -19.28 -8.55
CA GLN A 37 2.21 -19.14 -7.58
C GLN A 37 2.50 -17.99 -6.60
N ALA A 38 3.72 -17.88 -6.09
CA ALA A 38 4.14 -16.78 -5.23
C ALA A 38 4.01 -15.41 -5.94
N ARG A 39 4.46 -15.31 -7.19
CA ARG A 39 4.28 -14.09 -7.99
C ARG A 39 2.82 -13.75 -8.17
N LYS A 40 1.96 -14.73 -8.48
CA LYS A 40 0.52 -14.53 -8.63
C LYS A 40 -0.13 -14.06 -7.34
N ALA A 41 0.28 -14.58 -6.18
CA ALA A 41 -0.23 -14.14 -4.87
C ALA A 41 0.16 -12.67 -4.60
N LEU A 42 1.42 -12.29 -4.87
CA LEU A 42 1.89 -10.92 -4.70
C LEU A 42 1.19 -9.90 -5.60
N THR A 43 0.84 -10.29 -6.84
CA THR A 43 0.10 -9.39 -7.75
C THR A 43 -1.39 -9.26 -7.41
N ARG A 44 -1.88 -10.00 -6.41
CA ARG A 44 -3.28 -9.94 -5.93
C ARG A 44 -3.44 -9.17 -4.62
N ILE A 45 -2.36 -8.60 -4.09
CA ILE A 45 -2.44 -7.77 -2.88
C ILE A 45 -3.40 -6.62 -3.16
N LYS A 46 -4.44 -6.51 -2.32
CA LYS A 46 -5.42 -5.43 -2.42
C LYS A 46 -4.72 -4.07 -2.32
N GLN A 47 -5.24 -3.09 -3.04
CA GLN A 47 -4.72 -1.72 -3.10
C GLN A 47 -3.32 -1.58 -3.73
N LEU A 48 -2.69 -2.67 -4.19
CA LEU A 48 -1.39 -2.64 -4.84
C LEU A 48 -1.44 -3.38 -6.19
N GLU A 49 -1.49 -2.62 -7.28
CA GLU A 49 -1.56 -3.17 -8.63
C GLU A 49 -0.17 -3.45 -9.20
N LEU A 50 0.44 -4.56 -8.79
CA LEU A 50 1.72 -4.98 -9.31
C LEU A 50 1.57 -5.76 -10.62
N LYS A 51 2.30 -5.33 -11.65
CA LYS A 51 2.49 -6.16 -12.86
C LYS A 51 3.41 -7.34 -12.53
N SER A 52 3.19 -8.50 -13.13
CA SER A 52 4.06 -9.69 -12.92
C SER A 52 5.54 -9.41 -13.20
N SER A 53 5.86 -8.50 -14.14
CA SER A 53 7.22 -8.06 -14.43
C SER A 53 7.85 -7.20 -13.31
N ALA A 54 7.04 -6.68 -12.39
CA ALA A 54 7.50 -5.92 -11.24
C ALA A 54 7.81 -6.82 -10.02
N VAL A 55 7.68 -8.14 -10.14
CA VAL A 55 7.90 -9.09 -9.04
C VAL A 55 8.98 -10.10 -9.43
N ARG A 56 10.08 -10.14 -8.70
CA ARG A 56 11.16 -11.12 -8.83
C ARG A 56 11.19 -11.99 -7.57
N VAL A 57 10.75 -13.25 -7.69
CA VAL A 57 10.88 -14.22 -6.61
C VAL A 57 12.33 -14.71 -6.57
N LYS A 58 12.99 -14.58 -5.41
CA LYS A 58 14.38 -14.97 -5.18
C LYS A 58 14.49 -16.37 -4.60
N SER A 59 13.70 -16.63 -3.56
CA SER A 59 13.65 -17.95 -2.91
C SER A 59 12.27 -18.19 -2.31
N VAL A 60 11.96 -19.46 -2.16
CA VAL A 60 10.76 -19.96 -1.46
C VAL A 60 11.23 -21.00 -0.45
N THR A 61 10.88 -20.81 0.80
CA THR A 61 11.21 -21.72 1.91
C THR A 61 9.91 -22.13 2.58
N SER A 62 9.59 -23.43 2.51
CA SER A 62 8.45 -23.97 3.26
C SER A 62 8.73 -23.91 4.75
N THR A 63 7.85 -23.30 5.52
CA THR A 63 7.94 -23.15 6.98
C THR A 63 6.94 -24.03 7.72
N GLY A 64 6.03 -24.68 6.99
CA GLY A 64 5.02 -25.60 7.50
C GLY A 64 4.27 -26.30 6.38
N ALA A 65 3.25 -27.08 6.73
CA ALA A 65 2.43 -27.84 5.78
C ALA A 65 1.68 -26.93 4.78
N SER A 66 1.27 -25.77 5.24
CA SER A 66 0.51 -24.79 4.45
C SER A 66 1.11 -23.37 4.50
N THR A 67 2.37 -23.22 4.95
CA THR A 67 3.02 -21.93 5.11
C THR A 67 4.38 -21.92 4.44
N ALA A 68 4.75 -20.77 3.86
CA ALA A 68 6.05 -20.57 3.24
C ALA A 68 6.49 -19.11 3.36
N ASP A 69 7.78 -18.89 3.55
CA ASP A 69 8.42 -17.59 3.45
C ASP A 69 9.02 -17.42 2.05
N VAL A 70 8.76 -16.30 1.42
CA VAL A 70 9.14 -16.00 0.05
C VAL A 70 9.93 -14.69 0.03
N ALA A 71 11.20 -14.76 -0.32
CA ALA A 71 12.02 -13.57 -0.54
C ALA A 71 11.81 -13.03 -1.95
N THR A 72 11.50 -11.74 -2.06
CA THR A 72 11.19 -11.11 -3.34
C THR A 72 11.86 -9.75 -3.48
N ASP A 73 12.10 -9.34 -4.74
CA ASP A 73 12.34 -7.94 -5.06
C ASP A 73 11.11 -7.39 -5.81
N LEU A 74 10.55 -6.29 -5.32
CA LEU A 74 9.44 -5.59 -5.93
C LEU A 74 9.94 -4.33 -6.64
N ARG A 75 9.57 -4.15 -7.90
CA ARG A 75 9.84 -2.93 -8.65
C ARG A 75 8.77 -1.89 -8.32
N LEU A 76 9.13 -0.91 -7.50
CA LEU A 76 8.27 0.17 -7.09
C LEU A 76 8.67 1.48 -7.77
N VAL A 77 7.71 2.38 -7.92
CA VAL A 77 7.91 3.70 -8.54
C VAL A 77 7.53 4.75 -7.50
N PHE A 78 8.46 5.66 -7.26
CA PHE A 78 8.33 6.71 -6.26
C PHE A 78 8.37 8.08 -6.93
N LYS A 79 7.62 9.02 -6.39
CA LYS A 79 7.76 10.43 -6.70
C LYS A 79 8.58 11.11 -5.62
N PHE A 80 9.56 11.86 -6.06
CA PHE A 80 10.39 12.69 -5.22
C PHE A 80 10.04 14.15 -5.49
N GLN A 81 10.04 14.97 -4.45
CA GLN A 81 9.82 16.40 -4.55
C GLN A 81 10.81 17.16 -3.68
N THR A 82 11.11 18.39 -4.06
CA THR A 82 11.91 19.28 -3.21
C THR A 82 11.03 19.89 -2.13
N GLY A 83 11.51 19.89 -0.89
CA GLY A 83 10.87 20.63 0.21
C GLY A 83 11.20 22.13 0.15
N ALA A 84 10.68 22.90 1.13
CA ALA A 84 10.88 24.34 1.24
C ALA A 84 12.37 24.76 1.28
N GLU A 85 13.26 23.86 1.73
CA GLU A 85 14.70 24.12 1.80
C GLU A 85 15.45 23.58 0.55
N GLY A 86 14.75 23.25 -0.53
CA GLY A 86 15.33 22.72 -1.77
C GLY A 86 15.87 21.29 -1.64
N ARG A 87 15.57 20.59 -0.54
CA ARG A 87 16.00 19.20 -0.32
C ARG A 87 15.00 18.23 -0.90
N TRP A 88 15.50 17.26 -1.67
CA TRP A 88 14.69 16.17 -2.19
C TRP A 88 14.20 15.23 -1.09
N GLY A 89 12.92 14.93 -1.10
CA GLY A 89 12.26 13.94 -0.24
C GLY A 89 11.38 13.01 -1.08
N VAL A 90 11.05 11.83 -0.54
CA VAL A 90 10.03 10.95 -1.12
C VAL A 90 8.66 11.54 -0.76
N SER A 91 7.80 11.77 -1.75
CA SER A 91 6.45 12.32 -1.52
C SER A 91 5.36 11.28 -1.71
N GLU A 92 5.49 10.43 -2.72
CA GLU A 92 4.45 9.46 -3.08
C GLU A 92 5.06 8.15 -3.60
N VAL A 93 4.30 7.06 -3.49
CA VAL A 93 4.58 5.79 -4.15
C VAL A 93 3.42 5.40 -5.06
N ARG A 94 3.73 4.86 -6.24
CA ARG A 94 2.72 4.42 -7.19
C ARG A 94 2.19 3.05 -6.81
N THR A 95 0.88 2.97 -6.54
CA THR A 95 0.18 1.74 -6.17
C THR A 95 -0.72 1.18 -7.27
N GLY A 96 -0.97 1.95 -8.34
CA GLY A 96 -1.73 1.53 -9.52
C GLY A 96 -1.25 2.23 -10.78
N GLN A 97 -1.98 2.07 -11.89
CA GLN A 97 -1.59 2.68 -13.16
C GLN A 97 -1.47 4.20 -13.04
N ASP A 98 -2.52 4.85 -12.50
CA ASP A 98 -2.60 6.29 -12.32
C ASP A 98 -2.83 6.67 -10.84
N ARG A 99 -2.51 5.75 -9.93
CA ARG A 99 -2.78 5.90 -8.50
C ARG A 99 -1.48 6.03 -7.72
N TRP A 100 -1.37 7.13 -6.98
CA TRP A 100 -0.25 7.48 -6.14
C TRP A 100 -0.71 7.63 -4.69
N GLU A 101 0.00 7.04 -3.78
CA GLU A 101 -0.25 7.15 -2.35
C GLU A 101 0.82 7.99 -1.67
N GLY A 102 0.41 8.85 -0.76
CA GLY A 102 1.33 9.64 0.05
C GLY A 102 2.27 8.74 0.83
N ILE A 103 3.56 9.07 0.82
CA ILE A 103 4.56 8.26 1.50
C ILE A 103 4.41 8.30 3.02
N ASP A 104 3.85 9.38 3.56
CA ASP A 104 3.49 9.55 4.96
C ASP A 104 2.51 8.47 5.43
N LEU A 105 1.47 8.19 4.63
CA LEU A 105 0.49 7.13 4.91
C LEU A 105 1.15 5.74 4.95
N ILE A 106 2.05 5.47 3.99
CA ILE A 106 2.76 4.20 3.92
C ILE A 106 3.77 4.07 5.07
N ALA A 107 4.51 5.14 5.37
CA ALA A 107 5.49 5.14 6.47
C ALA A 107 4.82 4.87 7.81
N GLU A 108 3.69 5.51 8.09
CA GLU A 108 2.93 5.28 9.33
C GLU A 108 2.39 3.84 9.38
N ALA A 109 1.79 3.33 8.29
CA ALA A 109 1.26 1.97 8.24
C ALA A 109 2.36 0.88 8.41
N LEU A 110 3.59 1.17 8.00
CA LEU A 110 4.75 0.30 8.18
C LEU A 110 5.54 0.58 9.46
N HIS A 111 5.10 1.52 10.32
CA HIS A 111 5.85 2.01 11.48
C HIS A 111 7.28 2.44 11.10
N ALA A 112 7.43 3.07 9.94
CA ALA A 112 8.70 3.46 9.37
C ALA A 112 9.02 4.92 9.65
N ASN A 113 10.26 5.20 10.06
CA ASN A 113 10.77 6.56 10.18
C ASN A 113 11.81 6.82 9.10
N ILE A 114 11.69 7.94 8.39
CA ILE A 114 12.74 8.37 7.46
C ILE A 114 13.85 9.01 8.29
N ALA A 115 15.06 8.47 8.19
CA ALA A 115 16.19 8.92 8.98
C ALA A 115 16.60 10.35 8.62
N ALA A 116 16.86 11.15 9.66
CA ALA A 116 17.37 12.52 9.50
C ALA A 116 18.72 12.59 8.78
N ASP A 117 19.53 11.53 8.88
CA ASP A 117 20.87 11.45 8.27
C ASP A 117 20.86 11.48 6.73
N CYS A 118 19.70 11.17 6.12
CA CYS A 118 19.55 11.32 4.67
C CYS A 118 19.55 12.80 4.21
N ASN A 119 19.57 13.74 5.13
CA ASN A 119 19.57 15.19 4.84
C ASN A 119 20.96 15.78 4.58
N ALA A 120 22.05 14.99 4.65
CA ALA A 120 23.37 15.47 4.29
C ALA A 120 23.35 16.02 2.85
N PRO A 121 23.94 17.20 2.60
CA PRO A 121 23.97 17.79 1.26
C PRO A 121 24.66 16.81 0.29
N ASP A 122 24.08 16.68 -0.90
CA ASP A 122 24.77 15.96 -1.97
C ASP A 122 26.05 16.70 -2.34
N PRO A 123 27.15 15.98 -2.60
CA PRO A 123 28.37 16.63 -3.05
C PRO A 123 28.08 17.41 -4.34
N PRO A 124 28.57 18.65 -4.48
CA PRO A 124 28.33 19.46 -5.64
C PRO A 124 28.78 18.72 -6.90
N LEU A 125 27.86 18.47 -7.80
CA LEU A 125 28.18 17.92 -9.12
C LEU A 125 28.93 18.99 -9.90
N LYS A 126 30.19 18.73 -10.25
CA LYS A 126 31.01 19.63 -11.05
C LYS A 126 30.26 19.99 -12.34
N GLY A 127 29.82 21.26 -12.45
CA GLY A 127 29.34 21.85 -13.69
C GLY A 127 27.85 21.65 -14.01
N LYS A 128 27.03 21.09 -13.13
CA LYS A 128 25.57 21.07 -13.27
C LYS A 128 24.93 21.63 -12.01
N LEU A 129 23.93 22.49 -12.19
CA LEU A 129 22.97 22.80 -11.13
C LEU A 129 22.44 21.45 -10.64
N ALA A 130 22.51 21.17 -9.34
CA ALA A 130 21.98 19.92 -8.76
C ALA A 130 20.44 19.98 -8.78
N VAL A 131 19.87 19.84 -9.97
CA VAL A 131 18.42 19.91 -10.20
C VAL A 131 17.78 18.56 -9.92
N ASP A 132 18.58 17.49 -9.90
CA ASP A 132 18.09 16.11 -9.80
C ASP A 132 18.36 15.52 -8.41
N PRO A 133 17.49 14.65 -7.87
CA PRO A 133 17.84 13.87 -6.70
C PRO A 133 19.02 12.97 -7.05
N SER A 134 20.04 12.91 -6.20
CA SER A 134 21.12 11.95 -6.43
C SER A 134 20.64 10.51 -6.17
N VAL A 135 21.22 9.54 -6.88
CA VAL A 135 20.99 8.10 -6.59
C VAL A 135 21.34 7.78 -5.13
N ARG A 136 22.40 8.42 -4.58
CA ARG A 136 22.79 8.28 -3.18
C ARG A 136 21.67 8.71 -2.23
N ARG A 137 21.06 9.88 -2.48
CA ARG A 137 19.94 10.39 -1.67
C ARG A 137 18.72 9.49 -1.78
N ALA A 138 18.36 9.08 -3.00
CA ALA A 138 17.24 8.17 -3.22
C ALA A 138 17.44 6.84 -2.47
N ARG A 139 18.65 6.26 -2.51
CA ARG A 139 18.99 5.05 -1.74
C ARG A 139 18.87 5.26 -0.24
N CYS A 140 19.37 6.37 0.29
CA CYS A 140 19.29 6.67 1.71
C CYS A 140 17.83 6.77 2.17
N LEU A 141 17.02 7.55 1.48
CA LEU A 141 15.60 7.75 1.82
C LEU A 141 14.80 6.44 1.73
N LEU A 142 14.95 5.68 0.64
CA LEU A 142 14.27 4.40 0.47
C LEU A 142 14.80 3.35 1.44
N GLY A 143 16.12 3.32 1.68
CA GLY A 143 16.73 2.43 2.66
C GLY A 143 16.19 2.66 4.06
N SER A 144 16.07 3.91 4.48
CA SER A 144 15.49 4.29 5.75
C SER A 144 14.00 3.92 5.84
N LEU A 145 13.23 4.23 4.79
CA LEU A 145 11.79 3.91 4.73
C LEU A 145 11.53 2.42 4.89
N PHE A 146 12.29 1.57 4.21
CA PHE A 146 12.09 0.12 4.22
C PHE A 146 13.00 -0.64 5.19
N GLY A 147 13.94 0.03 5.86
CA GLY A 147 14.88 -0.61 6.79
C GLY A 147 15.84 -1.59 6.10
N ILE A 148 16.27 -1.30 4.86
CA ILE A 148 17.13 -2.14 4.04
C ILE A 148 18.31 -1.35 3.48
N ASP A 149 19.40 -2.04 3.13
CA ASP A 149 20.39 -1.45 2.21
C ASP A 149 19.88 -1.60 0.77
N VAL A 150 19.72 -0.46 0.08
CA VAL A 150 19.26 -0.42 -1.32
C VAL A 150 20.48 -0.34 -2.22
N PRO A 151 20.78 -1.37 -3.04
CA PRO A 151 21.92 -1.37 -3.96
C PRO A 151 21.83 -0.22 -4.99
N SER A 152 22.96 0.31 -5.41
CA SER A 152 22.99 1.43 -6.36
C SER A 152 22.42 1.11 -7.74
N ASP A 153 22.59 -0.13 -8.19
CA ASP A 153 22.05 -0.66 -9.45
C ASP A 153 20.54 -0.93 -9.39
N SER A 154 19.98 -0.98 -8.17
CA SER A 154 18.55 -1.18 -7.93
C SER A 154 17.74 0.11 -8.04
N VAL A 155 18.38 1.28 -8.11
CA VAL A 155 17.71 2.59 -8.16
C VAL A 155 18.00 3.27 -9.49
N ARG A 156 16.96 3.78 -10.13
CA ARG A 156 17.04 4.55 -11.36
C ARG A 156 16.15 5.79 -11.28
N ILE A 157 16.72 6.94 -11.52
CA ILE A 157 15.99 8.18 -11.75
C ILE A 157 15.56 8.17 -13.22
N GLN A 158 14.26 8.24 -13.49
CA GLN A 158 13.70 8.11 -14.85
C GLN A 158 13.39 9.45 -15.46
N GLU A 159 12.74 10.32 -14.70
CA GLU A 159 12.21 11.59 -15.17
C GLU A 159 12.40 12.65 -14.09
N VAL A 160 12.83 13.83 -14.50
CA VAL A 160 12.96 14.97 -13.60
C VAL A 160 12.26 16.15 -14.25
N ASP A 161 11.32 16.73 -13.52
CA ASP A 161 10.66 17.96 -13.89
C ASP A 161 11.16 19.08 -12.98
N PRO A 162 12.13 19.88 -13.45
CA PRO A 162 12.72 20.95 -12.66
C PRO A 162 11.82 22.18 -12.53
N MET A 163 10.86 22.34 -13.44
CA MET A 163 9.89 23.45 -13.45
C MET A 163 8.51 22.93 -13.83
N PRO A 164 7.83 22.22 -12.90
CA PRO A 164 6.51 21.67 -13.19
C PRO A 164 5.47 22.77 -13.47
N VAL A 165 4.50 22.46 -14.29
CA VAL A 165 3.34 23.33 -14.56
C VAL A 165 2.18 22.87 -13.68
N PRO A 166 1.58 23.78 -12.91
CA PRO A 166 1.82 25.21 -12.80
C PRO A 166 3.14 25.57 -12.09
N LEU A 167 3.72 26.72 -12.42
CA LEU A 167 4.99 27.23 -11.86
C LEU A 167 5.04 27.32 -10.32
N ALA A 168 3.89 27.24 -9.65
CA ALA A 168 3.80 27.18 -8.19
C ALA A 168 4.12 25.77 -7.61
N SER A 169 4.26 24.76 -8.46
CA SER A 169 4.60 23.39 -8.03
C SER A 169 6.10 23.26 -7.81
N GLN A 170 6.47 22.42 -6.85
CA GLN A 170 7.88 22.15 -6.56
C GLN A 170 8.49 21.20 -7.59
N PRO A 171 9.79 21.31 -7.89
CA PRO A 171 10.49 20.34 -8.71
C PRO A 171 10.21 18.90 -8.28
N SER A 172 9.98 18.02 -9.26
CA SER A 172 9.65 16.63 -9.00
C SER A 172 10.50 15.69 -9.83
N ALA A 173 10.66 14.46 -9.36
CA ALA A 173 11.37 13.39 -10.07
C ALA A 173 10.68 12.05 -9.85
N THR A 174 10.67 11.21 -10.89
CA THR A 174 10.23 9.83 -10.82
C THR A 174 11.44 8.92 -10.61
N VAL A 175 11.41 8.16 -9.53
CA VAL A 175 12.48 7.22 -9.14
C VAL A 175 11.91 5.81 -9.13
N VAL A 176 12.57 4.90 -9.84
CA VAL A 176 12.25 3.47 -9.84
C VAL A 176 13.27 2.73 -9.01
N ALA A 177 12.80 1.90 -8.09
CA ALA A 177 13.65 1.08 -7.26
C ALA A 177 13.16 -0.37 -7.15
N TRP A 178 14.13 -1.30 -7.04
CA TRP A 178 13.88 -2.68 -6.65
C TRP A 178 14.06 -2.78 -5.14
N ILE A 179 12.95 -3.06 -4.43
CA ILE A 179 12.90 -3.12 -2.97
C ILE A 179 12.76 -4.57 -2.54
N ARG A 180 13.66 -5.03 -1.66
CA ARG A 180 13.59 -6.35 -1.05
C ARG A 180 12.45 -6.41 -0.05
N VAL A 181 11.53 -7.36 -0.26
CA VAL A 181 10.40 -7.64 0.62
C VAL A 181 10.32 -9.16 0.83
N ASP A 182 10.28 -9.58 2.07
CA ASP A 182 9.92 -10.94 2.43
C ASP A 182 8.41 -11.02 2.63
N ALA A 183 7.78 -12.04 2.05
CA ALA A 183 6.35 -12.30 2.18
C ALA A 183 6.13 -13.67 2.81
N ARG A 184 5.36 -13.75 3.88
CA ARG A 184 4.84 -15.01 4.38
C ARG A 184 3.53 -15.30 3.69
N MET A 185 3.43 -16.53 3.18
CA MET A 185 2.26 -16.98 2.44
C MET A 185 1.63 -18.19 3.13
N THR A 186 0.31 -18.23 3.08
CA THR A 186 -0.47 -19.36 3.59
C THR A 186 -1.30 -19.95 2.45
N ASN A 187 -1.35 -21.26 2.38
CA ASN A 187 -2.23 -21.97 1.45
C ASN A 187 -3.61 -22.11 2.08
N ALA A 188 -4.57 -21.35 1.57
CA ALA A 188 -5.96 -21.38 1.99
C ALA A 188 -6.83 -21.78 0.80
N GLN A 189 -7.72 -22.76 0.99
CA GLN A 189 -8.71 -23.21 -0.01
C GLN A 189 -8.11 -23.51 -1.41
N GLY A 190 -6.89 -24.06 -1.46
CA GLY A 190 -6.22 -24.43 -2.71
C GLY A 190 -5.48 -23.30 -3.42
N GLY A 191 -5.33 -22.13 -2.78
CA GLY A 191 -4.55 -20.99 -3.28
C GLY A 191 -3.55 -20.45 -2.25
N TRP A 192 -2.43 -19.94 -2.74
CA TRP A 192 -1.46 -19.24 -1.90
C TRP A 192 -1.83 -17.75 -1.81
N GLU A 193 -1.87 -17.23 -0.59
CA GLU A 193 -2.16 -15.84 -0.27
C GLU A 193 -1.06 -15.26 0.61
N VAL A 194 -0.77 -13.97 0.44
CA VAL A 194 0.17 -13.24 1.29
C VAL A 194 -0.57 -12.87 2.58
N THR A 195 -0.05 -13.31 3.71
CA THR A 195 -0.62 -13.01 5.04
C THR A 195 0.20 -12.02 5.84
N GLU A 196 1.52 -12.04 5.67
CA GLU A 196 2.43 -11.13 6.35
C GLU A 196 3.52 -10.66 5.41
N ILE A 197 4.06 -9.48 5.67
CA ILE A 197 5.20 -8.91 4.96
C ILE A 197 6.27 -8.46 5.95
N ARG A 198 7.51 -8.43 5.48
CA ARG A 198 8.64 -7.90 6.22
C ARG A 198 9.63 -7.22 5.28
N THR A 199 10.22 -6.12 5.72
CA THR A 199 11.32 -5.46 5.03
C THR A 199 12.55 -5.41 5.93
N GLY A 200 13.68 -5.78 5.40
CA GLY A 200 14.95 -5.81 6.15
C GLY A 200 14.88 -6.71 7.39
N ASN A 201 15.39 -6.20 8.51
CA ASN A 201 15.41 -6.90 9.79
C ASN A 201 14.23 -6.53 10.71
N ARG A 202 13.18 -5.93 10.15
CA ARG A 202 11.97 -5.57 10.92
C ARG A 202 11.16 -6.81 11.24
N ASP A 203 10.24 -6.68 12.19
CA ASP A 203 9.27 -7.72 12.52
C ASP A 203 8.31 -7.98 11.35
N TRP A 204 7.73 -9.17 11.33
CA TRP A 204 6.64 -9.52 10.42
C TRP A 204 5.40 -8.69 10.75
N ILE A 205 4.81 -8.09 9.74
CA ILE A 205 3.59 -7.29 9.85
C ILE A 205 2.49 -8.00 9.07
N ARG A 206 1.34 -8.19 9.69
CA ARG A 206 0.17 -8.76 9.01
C ARG A 206 -0.33 -7.80 7.93
N LEU A 207 -0.57 -8.33 6.75
CA LEU A 207 -1.00 -7.53 5.60
C LEU A 207 -2.37 -6.87 5.82
N ASP A 208 -3.29 -7.56 6.48
CA ASP A 208 -4.59 -7.03 6.86
C ASP A 208 -4.48 -5.86 7.85
N SER A 209 -3.55 -5.91 8.79
CA SER A 209 -3.28 -4.80 9.73
C SER A 209 -2.73 -3.57 9.01
N VAL A 210 -1.82 -3.76 8.04
CA VAL A 210 -1.31 -2.65 7.21
C VAL A 210 -2.43 -2.01 6.41
N THR A 211 -3.28 -2.84 5.80
CA THR A 211 -4.43 -2.35 5.00
C THR A 211 -5.42 -1.59 5.87
N ALA A 212 -5.76 -2.11 7.05
CA ALA A 212 -6.67 -1.46 7.99
C ALA A 212 -6.11 -0.12 8.49
N ALA A 213 -4.82 -0.08 8.87
CA ALA A 213 -4.17 1.17 9.31
C ALA A 213 -4.18 2.24 8.20
N LEU A 214 -3.91 1.82 6.95
CA LEU A 214 -3.95 2.72 5.80
C LEU A 214 -5.37 3.26 5.54
N ASP A 215 -6.40 2.40 5.62
CA ASP A 215 -7.79 2.82 5.47
C ASP A 215 -8.22 3.78 6.59
N ASP A 216 -7.79 3.55 7.84
CA ASP A 216 -8.09 4.46 8.95
C ASP A 216 -7.44 5.84 8.78
N GLN A 217 -6.21 5.90 8.28
CA GLN A 217 -5.56 7.16 7.96
C GLN A 217 -6.27 7.90 6.82
N LYS A 218 -6.64 7.17 5.77
CA LYS A 218 -7.42 7.72 4.65
C LYS A 218 -8.76 8.27 5.10
N ARG A 219 -9.45 7.60 6.04
CA ARG A 219 -10.70 8.10 6.64
C ARG A 219 -10.48 9.42 7.39
N ARG A 220 -9.43 9.51 8.22
CA ARG A 220 -9.10 10.76 8.91
C ARG A 220 -8.85 11.88 7.93
N ARG A 221 -8.01 11.64 6.91
CA ARG A 221 -7.70 12.63 5.88
C ARG A 221 -8.92 13.05 5.08
N ALA A 222 -9.79 12.11 4.68
CA ALA A 222 -11.04 12.43 4.00
C ALA A 222 -11.96 13.33 4.85
N ARG A 223 -12.05 13.03 6.16
CA ARG A 223 -12.81 13.88 7.09
C ARG A 223 -12.23 15.29 7.15
N GLU A 224 -10.92 15.43 7.33
CA GLU A 224 -10.24 16.73 7.35
C GLU A 224 -10.45 17.53 6.06
N GLU A 225 -10.38 16.87 4.90
CA GLU A 225 -10.60 17.50 3.60
C GLU A 225 -12.07 17.95 3.42
N LEU A 226 -13.03 17.14 3.84
CA LEU A 226 -14.46 17.51 3.84
C LEU A 226 -14.74 18.69 4.78
N ASP A 227 -14.13 18.70 5.98
CA ASP A 227 -14.28 19.80 6.94
C ASP A 227 -13.64 21.11 6.42
N LEU A 228 -12.53 21.04 5.66
CA LEU A 228 -11.94 22.20 4.97
C LEU A 228 -12.90 22.76 3.89
N ILE A 229 -13.49 21.89 3.07
CA ILE A 229 -14.46 22.29 2.05
C ILE A 229 -15.71 22.88 2.71
N ALA A 230 -16.23 22.26 3.77
CA ALA A 230 -17.37 22.75 4.53
C ALA A 230 -17.09 24.14 5.12
N THR A 231 -15.93 24.35 5.72
CA THR A 231 -15.51 25.66 6.24
C THR A 231 -15.45 26.72 5.15
N ALA A 232 -14.99 26.36 3.95
CA ALA A 232 -14.97 27.28 2.80
C ALA A 232 -16.39 27.60 2.33
N LEU A 233 -17.31 26.64 2.34
CA LEU A 233 -18.73 26.85 2.00
C LEU A 233 -19.43 27.78 3.02
N GLU A 234 -19.15 27.61 4.31
CA GLU A 234 -19.70 28.51 5.36
C GLU A 234 -19.19 29.95 5.19
N LYS A 235 -17.91 30.15 4.87
CA LYS A 235 -17.36 31.48 4.57
C LYS A 235 -18.03 32.08 3.32
N PHE A 236 -18.20 31.29 2.26
CA PHE A 236 -18.90 31.71 1.06
C PHE A 236 -20.33 32.17 1.37
N ARG A 237 -21.07 31.36 2.17
CA ARG A 237 -22.45 31.71 2.60
C ARG A 237 -22.48 32.99 3.42
N SER A 238 -21.54 33.17 4.34
CA SER A 238 -21.51 34.38 5.19
C SER A 238 -21.34 35.67 4.36
N GLU A 239 -20.67 35.59 3.20
CA GLU A 239 -20.47 36.75 2.32
C GLU A 239 -21.58 36.90 1.26
N ARG A 240 -22.15 35.78 0.80
CA ARG A 240 -23.09 35.76 -0.33
C ARG A 240 -24.56 35.57 0.08
N GLY A 241 -24.81 35.13 1.32
CA GLY A 241 -26.15 34.86 1.81
C GLY A 241 -26.74 33.49 1.40
N PHE A 242 -25.99 32.69 0.67
CA PHE A 242 -26.43 31.34 0.20
C PHE A 242 -25.21 30.45 -0.03
N TYR A 243 -25.40 29.12 -0.05
CA TYR A 243 -24.37 28.17 -0.46
C TYR A 243 -24.30 28.03 -1.99
N VAL A 244 -23.18 27.51 -2.50
CA VAL A 244 -23.04 27.21 -3.92
C VAL A 244 -24.10 26.18 -4.32
N VAL A 245 -25.00 26.55 -5.22
CA VAL A 245 -26.04 25.65 -5.73
C VAL A 245 -25.46 24.81 -6.86
N ALA A 246 -25.22 23.53 -6.60
CA ALA A 246 -24.68 22.60 -7.57
C ALA A 246 -24.89 21.15 -7.09
N ASP A 247 -24.84 20.21 -8.04
CA ASP A 247 -24.87 18.75 -7.82
C ASP A 247 -23.51 18.08 -8.05
N LYS A 248 -22.47 18.88 -8.36
CA LYS A 248 -21.11 18.41 -8.63
C LYS A 248 -20.09 19.18 -7.79
N GLN A 249 -19.26 18.46 -7.09
CA GLN A 249 -18.21 19.04 -6.25
C GLN A 249 -17.23 19.93 -7.06
N ALA A 250 -16.91 19.55 -8.30
CA ALA A 250 -16.04 20.35 -9.15
C ALA A 250 -16.54 21.78 -9.32
N VAL A 251 -17.86 21.97 -9.51
CA VAL A 251 -18.48 23.29 -9.60
C VAL A 251 -18.31 24.06 -8.30
N ALA A 252 -18.58 23.41 -7.14
CA ALA A 252 -18.40 24.05 -5.85
C ALA A 252 -16.95 24.51 -5.64
N ILE A 253 -15.97 23.67 -5.98
CA ILE A 253 -14.54 24.02 -5.86
C ILE A 253 -14.17 25.21 -6.73
N ASP A 254 -14.69 25.33 -7.95
CA ASP A 254 -14.41 26.46 -8.84
C ASP A 254 -14.91 27.80 -8.26
N TYR A 255 -16.03 27.79 -7.48
CA TYR A 255 -16.51 28.98 -6.75
C TYR A 255 -15.70 29.25 -5.48
N LEU A 256 -15.15 28.24 -4.83
CA LEU A 256 -14.45 28.36 -3.56
C LEU A 256 -12.97 28.69 -3.73
N SER A 257 -12.32 28.19 -4.78
CA SER A 257 -10.89 28.35 -4.99
C SER A 257 -10.60 29.58 -5.88
N PRO A 258 -9.56 30.38 -5.61
CA PRO A 258 -8.65 30.27 -4.46
C PRO A 258 -9.09 31.09 -3.23
N ARG A 259 -10.20 31.83 -3.30
CA ARG A 259 -10.59 32.83 -2.28
C ARG A 259 -10.90 32.23 -0.91
N TYR A 260 -11.67 31.15 -0.89
CA TYR A 260 -12.14 30.49 0.34
C TYR A 260 -11.40 29.20 0.62
N LEU A 261 -10.87 28.55 -0.43
CA LEU A 261 -10.14 27.30 -0.37
C LEU A 261 -8.82 27.44 -1.14
N GLN A 262 -7.70 27.52 -0.43
CA GLN A 262 -6.38 27.74 -1.04
C GLN A 262 -5.89 26.54 -1.86
N ARG A 263 -6.26 25.30 -1.44
CA ARG A 263 -5.90 24.07 -2.11
C ARG A 263 -7.10 23.49 -2.85
N VAL A 264 -6.93 23.17 -4.13
CA VAL A 264 -7.95 22.47 -4.90
C VAL A 264 -8.02 21.01 -4.43
N ILE A 265 -9.16 20.59 -3.88
CA ILE A 265 -9.43 19.24 -3.40
C ILE A 265 -10.53 18.66 -4.29
N ARG A 266 -10.21 17.69 -5.15
CA ARG A 266 -11.18 17.13 -6.12
C ARG A 266 -11.51 15.67 -5.88
N VAL A 267 -10.57 14.90 -5.34
CA VAL A 267 -10.71 13.47 -5.09
C VAL A 267 -10.38 13.16 -3.63
N ASP A 268 -11.02 12.15 -3.13
CA ASP A 268 -10.77 11.63 -1.80
C ASP A 268 -9.47 10.78 -1.74
N PRO A 269 -9.01 10.35 -0.57
CA PRO A 269 -7.82 9.53 -0.44
C PRO A 269 -7.89 8.14 -1.11
N TRP A 270 -9.05 7.68 -1.53
CA TRP A 270 -9.21 6.47 -2.35
C TRP A 270 -9.30 6.79 -3.86
N HIS A 271 -9.01 8.06 -4.22
CA HIS A 271 -9.00 8.57 -5.61
C HIS A 271 -10.39 8.61 -6.26
N GLN A 272 -11.46 8.65 -5.46
CA GLN A 272 -12.81 8.85 -5.93
C GLN A 272 -13.19 10.34 -5.86
N PRO A 273 -13.98 10.85 -6.82
CA PRO A 273 -14.50 12.21 -6.71
C PRO A 273 -15.34 12.37 -5.42
N TYR A 274 -15.15 13.48 -4.71
CA TYR A 274 -16.05 13.84 -3.64
C TYR A 274 -17.44 14.12 -4.18
N GLY A 275 -18.49 13.66 -3.49
CA GLY A 275 -19.86 14.02 -3.75
C GLY A 275 -20.19 15.40 -3.15
N TYR A 276 -20.98 16.20 -3.87
CA TYR A 276 -21.51 17.45 -3.39
C TYR A 276 -22.95 17.61 -3.88
N LEU A 277 -23.84 17.99 -2.95
CA LEU A 277 -25.17 18.45 -3.25
C LEU A 277 -25.40 19.75 -2.48
N GLY A 278 -25.51 20.86 -3.18
CA GLY A 278 -25.72 22.19 -2.60
C GLY A 278 -27.03 22.80 -3.04
N GLU A 279 -27.79 23.29 -2.07
CA GLU A 279 -28.99 24.15 -2.22
C GLU A 279 -28.66 25.53 -1.63
N ARG A 280 -29.61 26.47 -1.70
CA ARG A 280 -29.37 27.84 -1.20
C ARG A 280 -29.09 27.90 0.29
N ASP A 281 -29.71 27.04 1.09
CA ASP A 281 -29.73 27.06 2.54
C ASP A 281 -29.00 25.88 3.20
N ARG A 282 -28.64 24.87 2.44
CA ARG A 282 -27.98 23.66 2.93
C ARG A 282 -27.04 23.03 1.89
N PHE A 283 -26.13 22.19 2.38
CA PHE A 283 -25.28 21.35 1.55
C PHE A 283 -25.03 20.00 2.19
N THR A 284 -24.65 19.03 1.37
CA THR A 284 -24.08 17.75 1.79
C THR A 284 -22.80 17.49 0.99
N LEU A 285 -21.74 17.09 1.69
CA LEU A 285 -20.48 16.62 1.15
C LEU A 285 -20.30 15.15 1.50
N ARG A 286 -19.70 14.36 0.59
CA ARG A 286 -19.51 12.92 0.78
C ARG A 286 -18.20 12.44 0.20
N SER A 287 -17.49 11.56 0.92
CA SER A 287 -16.57 10.59 0.36
C SER A 287 -17.23 9.22 0.37
N SER A 288 -17.12 8.48 -0.71
CA SER A 288 -17.68 7.11 -0.82
C SER A 288 -16.79 6.04 -0.16
N GLY A 289 -15.81 6.45 0.63
CA GLY A 289 -14.98 5.54 1.43
C GLY A 289 -14.18 4.51 0.65
N PRO A 290 -13.70 3.47 1.34
CA PRO A 290 -12.83 2.44 0.74
C PRO A 290 -13.50 1.58 -0.33
N ASP A 291 -14.81 1.38 -0.31
CA ASP A 291 -15.51 0.56 -1.32
C ASP A 291 -15.85 1.36 -2.60
N GLY A 292 -15.71 2.70 -2.56
CA GLY A 292 -15.97 3.63 -3.66
C GLY A 292 -17.43 3.68 -4.12
N LYS A 293 -18.37 3.16 -3.31
CA LYS A 293 -19.80 3.13 -3.62
C LYS A 293 -20.54 4.11 -2.75
N PRO A 294 -21.37 4.97 -3.33
CA PRO A 294 -22.20 5.87 -2.56
C PRO A 294 -23.31 5.11 -1.81
N ASP A 295 -23.75 5.70 -0.68
CA ASP A 295 -24.85 5.24 0.15
C ASP A 295 -24.57 3.90 0.85
N THR A 296 -23.31 3.69 1.24
CA THR A 296 -22.85 2.55 2.05
C THR A 296 -22.44 2.99 3.45
N THR A 297 -22.17 2.02 4.33
CA THR A 297 -21.87 2.30 5.76
C THR A 297 -20.50 2.90 6.00
N ASP A 298 -19.62 2.84 5.01
CA ASP A 298 -18.25 3.38 5.07
C ASP A 298 -18.15 4.79 4.46
N ASP A 299 -19.27 5.38 3.99
CA ASP A 299 -19.35 6.76 3.57
C ASP A 299 -18.98 7.73 4.70
N ILE A 300 -18.27 8.79 4.34
CA ILE A 300 -17.95 9.89 5.24
C ILE A 300 -18.76 11.10 4.79
N LEU A 301 -19.67 11.55 5.66
CA LEU A 301 -20.60 12.63 5.37
C LEU A 301 -20.30 13.88 6.20
N VAL A 302 -20.42 15.04 5.57
CA VAL A 302 -20.45 16.37 6.21
C VAL A 302 -21.58 17.19 5.60
N SER A 303 -22.41 17.80 6.44
CA SER A 303 -23.55 18.64 6.01
C SER A 303 -23.52 19.98 6.70
N SER A 304 -24.25 20.97 6.12
CA SER A 304 -24.52 22.25 6.78
C SER A 304 -25.20 22.03 8.13
N ARG A 305 -24.92 22.92 9.07
CA ARG A 305 -25.53 22.95 10.41
C ARG A 305 -26.88 23.66 10.37
#